data_68e4dd18a4dacca4831e742fc687a55c
#
_entry.id   68e4dd18a4dacca4831e742fc687a55c
#
_cell.length_a   1.000
_cell.length_b   1.000
_cell.length_c   1.000
_cell.angle_alpha   90.00
_cell.angle_beta   90.00
_cell.angle_gamma   90.00
#
_symmetry.space_group_name_H-M   'P 1'
#
loop_
_entity.id
_entity.type
_entity.pdbx_description
1 polymer ?
#
loop_
_entity_poly.entity_id
_entity_poly.type
_entity_poly.pdbx_seq_one_letter_code
_entity_poly.pdbx_strand_id
1 'polypeptide(L)'
;MLGFFLFLISSGNKPLLAMMPTDGKPLSPSFVIRQEKSRSQGVLVSRPNELDQKIRDFIIHQELYTIEQYAQWVKKDIFYQKDSPLDSWSSPLETLRKKTGDCEDYALLHSAVLRVMGYHPHFITVNQPNGAHAICFFEYNGFFFWFDNNRLLKSTEGNLEKFLTLLTSRYHSPYLLEFNFEDSNWQVLFKRS
;
A
#
# COMPACT_ATOMS: atom_id res chain seq x y z
N MET A 1 17.22 18.31 22.59
CA MET A 1 16.03 17.92 23.37
C MET A 1 15.03 17.30 22.40
N LEU A 2 14.97 15.96 22.36
CA LEU A 2 14.01 15.23 21.53
C LEU A 2 12.71 15.08 22.32
N GLY A 3 11.65 15.72 21.86
CA GLY A 3 10.32 15.56 22.42
C GLY A 3 9.65 14.31 21.86
N PHE A 4 9.50 13.27 22.68
CA PHE A 4 8.62 12.14 22.41
C PHE A 4 7.21 12.52 22.84
N PHE A 5 6.28 12.63 21.89
CA PHE A 5 4.86 12.67 22.22
C PHE A 5 4.33 11.23 22.33
N LEU A 6 4.08 10.82 23.56
CA LEU A 6 3.39 9.58 23.88
C LEU A 6 1.88 9.86 23.82
N PHE A 7 1.19 9.34 22.80
CA PHE A 7 -0.27 9.25 22.84
C PHE A 7 -0.67 7.94 23.50
N LEU A 8 -1.11 8.01 24.75
CA LEU A 8 -1.83 6.93 25.42
C LEU A 8 -3.26 6.90 24.84
N ILE A 9 -3.59 5.87 24.08
CA ILE A 9 -4.95 5.57 23.69
C ILE A 9 -5.36 4.24 24.32
N SER A 10 -6.43 4.35 25.12
CA SER A 10 -7.18 3.33 25.83
C SER A 10 -7.60 2.14 24.94
N SER A 11 -7.48 0.95 25.53
CA SER A 11 -8.02 -0.37 25.20
C SER A 11 -8.96 -0.49 24.01
N GLY A 12 -8.46 -1.09 22.94
CA GLY A 12 -9.16 -1.61 21.79
C GLY A 12 -8.13 -1.91 20.72
N ASN A 13 -8.11 -3.14 20.21
CA ASN A 13 -7.17 -3.63 19.22
C ASN A 13 -6.94 -2.64 18.08
N LYS A 14 -5.94 -1.78 18.22
CA LYS A 14 -5.46 -0.93 17.14
C LYS A 14 -4.11 -1.44 16.68
N PRO A 15 -3.92 -1.60 15.36
CA PRO A 15 -2.63 -1.97 14.81
C PRO A 15 -1.60 -0.86 15.14
N LEU A 16 -0.36 -1.28 15.14
CA LEU A 16 0.85 -0.54 15.50
C LEU A 16 1.07 0.71 14.61
N LEU A 17 0.24 1.73 14.79
CA LEU A 17 0.33 3.00 14.04
C LEU A 17 1.25 4.04 14.73
N ALA A 18 1.99 3.67 15.75
CA ALA A 18 2.50 4.64 16.71
C ALA A 18 3.98 5.00 16.58
N MET A 19 4.70 4.62 15.52
CA MET A 19 6.11 5.01 15.39
C MET A 19 6.54 5.23 13.95
N MET A 20 5.89 6.15 13.25
CA MET A 20 6.52 6.74 12.07
C MET A 20 7.29 8.00 12.49
N PRO A 21 8.54 8.17 12.05
CA PRO A 21 9.27 9.41 12.29
C PRO A 21 8.50 10.57 11.64
N THR A 22 8.19 11.59 12.40
CA THR A 22 7.52 12.82 11.93
C THR A 22 8.41 13.68 11.03
N ASP A 23 9.66 13.27 10.80
CA ASP A 23 10.71 14.03 10.11
C ASP A 23 11.02 13.52 8.70
N GLY A 24 10.21 12.61 8.14
CA GLY A 24 10.39 12.10 6.77
C GLY A 24 11.66 11.28 6.55
N LYS A 25 12.35 10.88 7.62
CA LYS A 25 13.56 10.06 7.50
C LYS A 25 13.21 8.62 7.17
N PRO A 26 14.04 7.94 6.36
CA PRO A 26 13.84 6.53 6.03
C PRO A 26 13.88 5.67 7.30
N LEU A 27 13.00 4.67 7.35
CA LEU A 27 13.07 3.64 8.38
C LEU A 27 14.42 2.94 8.26
N SER A 28 15.28 3.06 9.28
CA SER A 28 16.56 2.37 9.26
C SER A 28 16.35 0.86 9.36
N PRO A 29 17.23 0.03 8.78
CA PRO A 29 17.14 -1.43 8.92
C PRO A 29 17.07 -1.89 10.37
N SER A 30 17.70 -1.17 11.28
CA SER A 30 17.64 -1.39 12.72
C SER A 30 16.25 -1.17 13.33
N PHE A 31 15.40 -0.32 12.71
CA PHE A 31 14.02 -0.12 13.17
C PHE A 31 13.15 -1.35 12.91
N VAL A 32 13.27 -1.95 11.73
CA VAL A 32 12.55 -3.18 11.37
C VAL A 32 12.95 -4.34 12.29
N ILE A 33 14.24 -4.46 12.61
CA ILE A 33 14.78 -5.53 13.49
C ILE A 33 14.42 -5.28 14.96
N ARG A 34 14.37 -4.01 15.43
CA ARG A 34 14.01 -3.69 16.82
C ARG A 34 12.56 -4.02 17.17
N GLN A 35 11.64 -3.94 16.22
CA GLN A 35 10.23 -4.30 16.47
C GLN A 35 10.07 -5.79 16.77
N GLU A 36 10.87 -6.66 16.14
CA GLU A 36 10.85 -8.10 16.43
C GLU A 36 11.42 -8.44 17.82
N LYS A 37 12.46 -7.73 18.27
CA LYS A 37 13.06 -7.95 19.59
C LYS A 37 12.23 -7.40 20.76
N SER A 38 11.49 -6.34 20.58
CA SER A 38 10.65 -5.73 21.63
C SER A 38 9.36 -6.51 21.91
N ARG A 39 8.96 -7.41 21.02
CA ARG A 39 7.73 -8.22 21.12
C ARG A 39 7.87 -9.54 21.88
N SER A 40 9.04 -9.87 22.38
CA SER A 40 9.28 -11.17 23.03
C SER A 40 8.76 -11.31 24.47
N GLN A 41 8.01 -10.33 25.00
CA GLN A 41 7.36 -10.45 26.31
C GLN A 41 5.83 -10.45 26.18
N GLY A 42 5.26 -11.63 26.03
CA GLY A 42 3.91 -11.95 26.53
C GLY A 42 2.71 -11.62 25.62
N VAL A 43 2.87 -11.24 24.37
CA VAL A 43 1.76 -11.13 23.41
C VAL A 43 1.87 -12.29 22.41
N LEU A 44 0.76 -13.01 22.20
CA LEU A 44 0.62 -13.97 21.08
C LEU A 44 0.81 -13.19 19.76
N VAL A 45 2.05 -13.08 19.32
CA VAL A 45 2.38 -12.50 18.02
C VAL A 45 1.94 -13.55 17.01
N SER A 46 0.85 -13.29 16.28
CA SER A 46 0.55 -14.02 15.06
C SER A 46 1.82 -14.00 14.20
N ARG A 47 2.32 -15.17 13.81
CA ARG A 47 3.47 -15.24 12.90
C ARG A 47 3.16 -14.37 11.70
N PRO A 48 4.12 -13.52 11.23
CA PRO A 48 3.94 -12.80 9.97
C PRO A 48 3.49 -13.82 8.93
N ASN A 49 2.49 -13.49 8.12
CA ASN A 49 2.11 -14.41 7.09
C ASN A 49 3.32 -14.59 6.16
N GLU A 50 3.45 -15.74 5.51
CA GLU A 50 4.61 -16.09 4.69
C GLU A 50 4.85 -15.05 3.57
N LEU A 51 3.78 -14.47 3.03
CA LEU A 51 3.86 -13.41 2.03
C LEU A 51 4.56 -12.17 2.59
N ASP A 52 4.14 -11.71 3.78
CA ASP A 52 4.71 -10.51 4.40
C ASP A 52 6.20 -10.70 4.72
N GLN A 53 6.60 -11.90 5.11
CA GLN A 53 8.02 -12.20 5.34
C GLN A 53 8.82 -12.12 4.04
N LYS A 54 8.35 -12.72 2.95
CA LYS A 54 9.03 -12.69 1.65
C LYS A 54 9.10 -11.26 1.07
N ILE A 55 8.04 -10.46 1.25
CA ILE A 55 8.05 -9.03 0.86
C ILE A 55 9.05 -8.24 1.72
N ARG A 56 9.13 -8.52 3.02
CA ARG A 56 10.13 -7.90 3.91
C ARG A 56 11.55 -8.21 3.47
N ASP A 57 11.85 -9.48 3.18
CA ASP A 57 13.16 -9.92 2.71
C ASP A 57 13.52 -9.23 1.38
N PHE A 58 12.55 -9.08 0.48
CA PHE A 58 12.71 -8.34 -0.77
C PHE A 58 13.05 -6.85 -0.50
N ILE A 59 12.30 -6.16 0.38
CA ILE A 59 12.53 -4.76 0.73
C ILE A 59 13.96 -4.57 1.28
N ILE A 60 14.39 -5.45 2.17
CA ILE A 60 15.74 -5.41 2.77
C ILE A 60 16.80 -5.67 1.70
N HIS A 61 16.63 -6.68 0.85
CA HIS A 61 17.60 -7.05 -0.17
C HIS A 61 17.77 -5.95 -1.24
N GLN A 62 16.70 -5.22 -1.56
CA GLN A 62 16.72 -4.11 -2.51
C GLN A 62 16.99 -2.74 -1.86
N GLU A 63 17.20 -2.69 -0.54
CA GLU A 63 17.43 -1.46 0.24
C GLU A 63 16.32 -0.41 0.06
N LEU A 64 15.05 -0.85 -0.02
CA LEU A 64 13.88 -0.01 -0.28
C LEU A 64 13.24 0.46 1.03
N TYR A 65 13.87 1.41 1.72
CA TYR A 65 13.43 1.85 3.05
C TYR A 65 12.45 3.04 3.03
N THR A 66 12.25 3.66 1.86
CA THR A 66 11.29 4.76 1.68
C THR A 66 10.35 4.48 0.53
N ILE A 67 9.20 5.18 0.53
CA ILE A 67 8.24 5.09 -0.55
C ILE A 67 8.82 5.58 -1.89
N GLU A 68 9.66 6.60 -1.84
CA GLU A 68 10.32 7.17 -3.02
C GLU A 68 11.31 6.18 -3.63
N GLN A 69 12.10 5.49 -2.79
CA GLN A 69 13.01 4.42 -3.25
C GLN A 69 12.23 3.28 -3.90
N TYR A 70 11.14 2.83 -3.25
CA TYR A 70 10.27 1.81 -3.81
C TYR A 70 9.63 2.26 -5.13
N ALA A 71 9.09 3.47 -5.19
CA ALA A 71 8.48 4.00 -6.41
C ALA A 71 9.49 4.11 -7.58
N GLN A 72 10.73 4.53 -7.30
CA GLN A 72 11.80 4.56 -8.30
C GLN A 72 12.18 3.15 -8.76
N TRP A 73 12.27 2.20 -7.83
CA TRP A 73 12.55 0.80 -8.15
C TRP A 73 11.45 0.21 -9.05
N VAL A 74 10.18 0.34 -8.67
CA VAL A 74 9.05 -0.14 -9.49
C VAL A 74 9.08 0.45 -10.89
N LYS A 75 9.30 1.77 -11.00
CA LYS A 75 9.35 2.46 -12.29
C LYS A 75 10.44 1.93 -13.22
N LYS A 76 11.56 1.46 -12.64
CA LYS A 76 12.73 0.97 -13.38
C LYS A 76 12.64 -0.52 -13.68
N ASP A 77 12.14 -1.30 -12.71
CA ASP A 77 12.32 -2.76 -12.69
C ASP A 77 11.05 -3.56 -12.99
N ILE A 78 9.85 -2.94 -12.95
CA ILE A 78 8.58 -3.60 -13.30
C ILE A 78 8.02 -2.97 -14.58
N PHE A 79 7.69 -3.81 -15.55
CA PHE A 79 7.19 -3.37 -16.85
C PHE A 79 5.71 -3.73 -17.01
N TYR A 80 4.93 -2.78 -17.53
CA TYR A 80 3.52 -3.04 -17.81
C TYR A 80 3.37 -4.04 -18.94
N GLN A 81 2.61 -5.09 -18.68
CA GLN A 81 2.28 -6.12 -19.66
C GLN A 81 0.83 -6.52 -19.43
N LYS A 82 -0.03 -6.19 -20.40
CA LYS A 82 -1.43 -6.59 -20.35
C LYS A 82 -1.54 -8.10 -20.49
N ASP A 83 -2.44 -8.69 -19.73
CA ASP A 83 -2.74 -10.09 -19.81
C ASP A 83 -3.26 -10.51 -21.20
N SER A 84 -2.94 -11.73 -21.60
CA SER A 84 -3.54 -12.43 -22.74
C SER A 84 -5.00 -12.77 -22.38
N PRO A 85 -5.89 -13.15 -23.33
CA PRO A 85 -7.36 -13.03 -23.18
C PRO A 85 -8.02 -13.64 -21.93
N LEU A 86 -7.27 -14.28 -21.06
CA LEU A 86 -7.70 -14.70 -19.74
C LEU A 86 -7.05 -13.75 -18.71
N ASP A 87 -7.86 -12.84 -18.16
CA ASP A 87 -7.52 -12.00 -17.04
C ASP A 87 -7.15 -12.86 -15.81
N SER A 88 -5.88 -12.83 -15.38
CA SER A 88 -5.38 -13.65 -14.28
C SER A 88 -4.49 -12.85 -13.35
N TRP A 89 -4.96 -12.60 -12.16
CA TRP A 89 -4.22 -11.86 -11.14
C TRP A 89 -2.98 -12.61 -10.68
N SER A 90 -1.81 -12.01 -10.91
CA SER A 90 -0.55 -12.53 -10.38
C SER A 90 -0.41 -12.19 -8.90
N SER A 91 0.10 -13.13 -8.12
CA SER A 91 0.46 -12.80 -6.74
C SER A 91 1.59 -11.75 -6.71
N PRO A 92 1.71 -10.95 -5.61
CA PRO A 92 2.80 -9.99 -5.47
C PRO A 92 4.20 -10.59 -5.70
N LEU A 93 4.44 -11.82 -5.23
CA LEU A 93 5.72 -12.51 -5.42
C LEU A 93 5.94 -12.94 -6.88
N GLU A 94 4.87 -13.26 -7.57
CA GLU A 94 4.95 -13.62 -8.99
C GLU A 94 5.24 -12.39 -9.84
N THR A 95 4.61 -11.25 -9.57
CA THR A 95 4.90 -9.97 -10.22
C THR A 95 6.36 -9.55 -9.99
N LEU A 96 6.87 -9.72 -8.75
CA LEU A 96 8.29 -9.48 -8.45
C LEU A 96 9.23 -10.40 -9.24
N ARG A 97 8.87 -11.67 -9.37
CA ARG A 97 9.68 -12.66 -10.11
C ARG A 97 9.66 -12.43 -11.61
N LYS A 98 8.48 -12.17 -12.18
CA LYS A 98 8.29 -11.93 -13.62
C LYS A 98 8.82 -10.55 -14.04
N LYS A 99 8.80 -9.58 -13.13
CA LYS A 99 9.05 -8.15 -13.39
C LYS A 99 8.07 -7.55 -14.41
N THR A 100 6.92 -8.16 -14.57
CA THR A 100 5.84 -7.70 -15.44
C THR A 100 4.50 -7.94 -14.77
N GLY A 101 3.51 -7.14 -15.16
CA GLY A 101 2.12 -7.27 -14.72
C GLY A 101 1.27 -6.16 -15.31
N ASP A 102 -0.04 -6.27 -15.19
CA ASP A 102 -0.97 -5.20 -15.55
C ASP A 102 -1.50 -4.44 -14.33
N CYS A 103 -2.61 -3.73 -14.43
CA CYS A 103 -3.00 -2.78 -13.40
C CYS A 103 -3.30 -3.42 -12.04
N GLU A 104 -3.95 -4.58 -12.02
CA GLU A 104 -4.26 -5.28 -10.77
C GLU A 104 -3.03 -5.93 -10.15
N ASP A 105 -2.11 -6.47 -10.95
CA ASP A 105 -0.85 -7.02 -10.48
C ASP A 105 0.00 -5.94 -9.79
N TYR A 106 0.07 -4.75 -10.40
CA TYR A 106 0.72 -3.59 -9.78
C TYR A 106 0.04 -3.20 -8.47
N ALA A 107 -1.29 -3.09 -8.47
CA ALA A 107 -2.03 -2.67 -7.28
C ALA A 107 -1.91 -3.68 -6.12
N LEU A 108 -1.91 -4.98 -6.42
CA LEU A 108 -1.64 -6.05 -5.45
C LEU A 108 -0.23 -5.99 -4.89
N LEU A 109 0.77 -5.82 -5.75
CA LEU A 109 2.17 -5.66 -5.35
C LEU A 109 2.34 -4.45 -4.43
N HIS A 110 1.78 -3.29 -4.82
CA HIS A 110 1.83 -2.08 -4.00
C HIS A 110 1.16 -2.29 -2.64
N SER A 111 -0.02 -2.91 -2.61
CA SER A 111 -0.72 -3.20 -1.36
C SER A 111 0.11 -4.07 -0.42
N ALA A 112 0.78 -5.09 -0.94
CA ALA A 112 1.63 -5.96 -0.13
C ALA A 112 2.87 -5.24 0.40
N VAL A 113 3.58 -4.48 -0.46
CA VAL A 113 4.79 -3.75 -0.06
C VAL A 113 4.46 -2.63 0.92
N LEU A 114 3.44 -1.82 0.65
CA LEU A 114 3.01 -0.73 1.52
C LEU A 114 2.61 -1.22 2.90
N ARG A 115 1.86 -2.34 2.98
CA ARG A 115 1.49 -2.94 4.26
C ARG A 115 2.72 -3.37 5.06
N VAL A 116 3.71 -3.99 4.44
CA VAL A 116 4.96 -4.40 5.10
C VAL A 116 5.79 -3.18 5.52
N MET A 117 5.74 -2.08 4.77
CA MET A 117 6.35 -0.80 5.13
C MET A 117 5.60 -0.05 6.25
N GLY A 118 4.42 -0.56 6.69
CA GLY A 118 3.63 -0.01 7.79
C GLY A 118 2.59 1.01 7.39
N TYR A 119 2.27 1.12 6.10
CA TYR A 119 1.14 1.92 5.60
C TYR A 119 -0.17 1.13 5.63
N HIS A 120 -1.29 1.83 5.47
CA HIS A 120 -2.62 1.24 5.29
C HIS A 120 -3.07 1.41 3.84
N PRO A 121 -2.70 0.47 2.95
CA PRO A 121 -3.06 0.56 1.55
C PRO A 121 -4.51 0.16 1.32
N HIS A 122 -5.13 0.83 0.38
CA HIS A 122 -6.44 0.53 -0.18
C HIS A 122 -6.29 0.08 -1.63
N PHE A 123 -6.68 -1.16 -1.92
CA PHE A 123 -6.77 -1.65 -3.29
C PHE A 123 -8.14 -1.31 -3.83
N ILE A 124 -8.20 -0.46 -4.86
CA ILE A 124 -9.46 -0.01 -5.44
C ILE A 124 -9.50 -0.19 -6.94
N THR A 125 -10.71 -0.32 -7.48
CA THR A 125 -10.95 -0.20 -8.92
C THR A 125 -11.75 1.04 -9.25
N VAL A 126 -11.38 1.65 -10.39
CA VAL A 126 -12.10 2.72 -11.05
C VAL A 126 -12.72 2.15 -12.33
N ASN A 127 -14.02 2.35 -12.52
CA ASN A 127 -14.70 1.87 -13.71
C ASN A 127 -14.67 2.94 -14.80
N GLN A 128 -14.09 2.60 -15.91
CA GLN A 128 -13.98 3.44 -17.11
C GLN A 128 -14.89 2.89 -18.22
N PRO A 129 -15.26 3.69 -19.23
CA PRO A 129 -16.08 3.21 -20.36
C PRO A 129 -15.49 1.99 -21.08
N ASN A 130 -14.17 1.83 -21.04
CA ASN A 130 -13.43 0.79 -21.75
C ASN A 130 -12.93 -0.35 -20.84
N GLY A 131 -13.42 -0.43 -19.59
CA GLY A 131 -13.04 -1.46 -18.63
C GLY A 131 -12.72 -0.90 -17.25
N ALA A 132 -12.39 -1.78 -16.32
CA ALA A 132 -11.91 -1.38 -14.99
C ALA A 132 -10.41 -1.13 -15.02
N HIS A 133 -9.96 -0.26 -14.10
CA HIS A 133 -8.54 -0.03 -13.84
C HIS A 133 -8.28 -0.10 -12.34
N ALA A 134 -7.25 -0.83 -11.93
CA ALA A 134 -6.88 -0.99 -10.53
C ALA A 134 -5.79 -0.01 -10.13
N ILE A 135 -5.93 0.57 -8.94
CA ILE A 135 -4.94 1.44 -8.31
C ILE A 135 -4.83 1.12 -6.82
N CYS A 136 -3.72 1.48 -6.21
CA CYS A 136 -3.50 1.35 -4.79
C CYS A 136 -3.26 2.72 -4.18
N PHE A 137 -4.08 3.14 -3.20
CA PHE A 137 -3.86 4.41 -2.50
C PHE A 137 -3.61 4.20 -1.00
N PHE A 138 -3.04 5.20 -0.36
CA PHE A 138 -2.77 5.23 1.09
C PHE A 138 -2.66 6.68 1.56
N GLU A 139 -2.81 6.88 2.87
CA GLU A 139 -2.57 8.16 3.53
C GLU A 139 -1.18 8.17 4.18
N TYR A 140 -0.47 9.27 4.05
CA TYR A 140 0.79 9.51 4.73
C TYR A 140 0.95 11.00 5.07
N ASN A 141 1.18 11.31 6.36
CA ASN A 141 1.35 12.68 6.88
C ASN A 141 0.19 13.63 6.50
N GLY A 142 -1.04 13.15 6.52
CA GLY A 142 -2.24 13.96 6.19
C GLY A 142 -2.42 14.23 4.70
N PHE A 143 -1.67 13.55 3.84
CA PHE A 143 -1.82 13.61 2.39
C PHE A 143 -2.15 12.23 1.82
N PHE A 144 -2.94 12.20 0.74
CA PHE A 144 -3.21 10.97 0.01
C PHE A 144 -2.24 10.80 -1.15
N PHE A 145 -1.73 9.58 -1.26
CA PHE A 145 -0.87 9.14 -2.34
C PHE A 145 -1.52 7.95 -3.02
N TRP A 146 -1.26 7.77 -4.30
CA TRP A 146 -1.68 6.55 -4.97
C TRP A 146 -0.67 6.12 -6.04
N PHE A 147 -0.60 4.82 -6.21
CA PHE A 147 0.09 4.22 -7.34
C PHE A 147 -0.89 3.96 -8.47
N ASP A 148 -0.56 4.45 -9.64
CA ASP A 148 -1.21 4.20 -10.92
C ASP A 148 -0.20 3.45 -11.79
N ASN A 149 -0.29 2.12 -11.81
CA ASN A 149 0.76 1.23 -12.28
C ASN A 149 2.11 1.59 -11.63
N ASN A 150 3.14 1.88 -12.40
CA ASN A 150 4.48 2.24 -11.91
C ASN A 150 4.65 3.73 -11.52
N ARG A 151 3.57 4.49 -11.39
CA ARG A 151 3.62 5.93 -11.10
C ARG A 151 3.07 6.22 -9.71
N LEU A 152 3.93 6.72 -8.82
CA LEU A 152 3.49 7.31 -7.56
C LEU A 152 3.00 8.75 -7.80
N LEU A 153 1.79 9.03 -7.35
CA LEU A 153 1.12 10.32 -7.45
C LEU A 153 0.74 10.81 -6.06
N LYS A 154 0.68 12.12 -5.87
CA LYS A 154 0.29 12.78 -4.61
C LYS A 154 -0.92 13.67 -4.85
N SER A 155 -1.90 13.61 -3.96
CA SER A 155 -3.04 14.52 -3.94
C SER A 155 -2.66 15.86 -3.33
N THR A 156 -3.29 16.92 -3.81
CA THR A 156 -3.35 18.23 -3.14
C THR A 156 -4.44 18.27 -2.06
N GLU A 157 -5.36 17.29 -2.09
CA GLU A 157 -6.49 17.21 -1.17
C GLU A 157 -6.07 16.49 0.12
N GLY A 158 -6.25 17.16 1.25
CA GLY A 158 -6.00 16.60 2.58
C GLY A 158 -7.24 15.95 3.23
N ASN A 159 -8.39 15.91 2.53
CA ASN A 159 -9.62 15.32 2.99
C ASN A 159 -9.98 14.11 2.13
N LEU A 160 -10.34 12.99 2.76
CA LEU A 160 -10.63 11.73 2.07
C LEU A 160 -11.75 11.88 1.03
N GLU A 161 -12.86 12.52 1.36
CA GLU A 161 -13.98 12.68 0.45
C GLU A 161 -13.61 13.48 -0.81
N LYS A 162 -12.86 14.58 -0.64
CA LYS A 162 -12.34 15.37 -1.76
C LYS A 162 -11.33 14.57 -2.59
N PHE A 163 -10.48 13.79 -1.95
CA PHE A 163 -9.54 12.91 -2.64
C PHE A 163 -10.28 11.84 -3.48
N LEU A 164 -11.31 11.18 -2.91
CA LEU A 164 -12.11 10.21 -3.65
C LEU A 164 -12.90 10.86 -4.81
N THR A 165 -13.38 12.09 -4.61
CA THR A 165 -13.97 12.91 -5.67
C THR A 165 -12.95 13.22 -6.78
N LEU A 166 -11.72 13.56 -6.41
CA LEU A 166 -10.62 13.75 -7.36
C LEU A 166 -10.37 12.48 -8.20
N LEU A 167 -10.30 11.32 -7.55
CA LEU A 167 -10.10 10.04 -8.25
C LEU A 167 -11.24 9.73 -9.22
N THR A 168 -12.51 9.86 -8.79
CA THR A 168 -13.66 9.64 -9.68
C THR A 168 -13.65 10.59 -10.88
N SER A 169 -13.27 11.85 -10.68
CA SER A 169 -13.14 12.83 -11.77
C SER A 169 -11.98 12.48 -12.71
N ARG A 170 -10.81 12.17 -12.15
CA ARG A 170 -9.60 11.88 -12.92
C ARG A 170 -9.76 10.67 -13.84
N TYR A 171 -10.41 9.64 -13.34
CA TYR A 171 -10.60 8.38 -14.07
C TYR A 171 -11.96 8.28 -14.76
N HIS A 172 -12.78 9.34 -14.72
CA HIS A 172 -14.14 9.36 -15.27
C HIS A 172 -15.01 8.19 -14.75
N SER A 173 -14.80 7.81 -13.49
CA SER A 173 -15.52 6.72 -12.84
C SER A 173 -16.71 7.23 -12.06
N PRO A 174 -17.92 6.63 -12.19
CA PRO A 174 -19.08 7.02 -11.40
C PRO A 174 -18.99 6.56 -9.93
N TYR A 175 -18.15 5.57 -9.65
CA TYR A 175 -17.93 5.03 -8.31
C TYR A 175 -16.56 4.36 -8.20
N LEU A 176 -16.10 4.17 -6.97
CA LEU A 176 -14.89 3.42 -6.62
C LEU A 176 -15.30 2.17 -5.86
N LEU A 177 -14.75 1.02 -6.25
CA LEU A 177 -14.89 -0.22 -5.49
C LEU A 177 -13.58 -0.52 -4.79
N GLU A 178 -13.66 -0.91 -3.52
CA GLU A 178 -12.53 -1.39 -2.74
C GLU A 178 -12.62 -2.90 -2.57
N PHE A 179 -11.50 -3.58 -2.71
CA PHE A 179 -11.39 -5.00 -2.42
C PHE A 179 -10.95 -5.22 -0.97
N ASN A 180 -11.80 -5.90 -0.22
CA ASN A 180 -11.46 -6.32 1.13
C ASN A 180 -10.79 -7.70 1.08
N PHE A 181 -9.52 -7.76 1.48
CA PHE A 181 -8.73 -9.00 1.46
C PHE A 181 -9.12 -9.99 2.57
N GLU A 182 -9.80 -9.55 3.63
CA GLU A 182 -10.18 -10.42 4.76
C GLU A 182 -11.35 -11.32 4.38
N ASP A 183 -12.35 -10.78 3.71
CA ASP A 183 -13.56 -11.51 3.28
C ASP A 183 -13.60 -11.78 1.77
N SER A 184 -12.55 -11.39 1.04
CA SER A 184 -12.40 -11.56 -0.41
C SER A 184 -13.60 -10.99 -1.19
N ASN A 185 -14.07 -9.82 -0.79
CA ASN A 185 -15.27 -9.19 -1.34
C ASN A 185 -15.02 -7.76 -1.82
N TRP A 186 -15.80 -7.34 -2.82
CA TRP A 186 -15.83 -5.96 -3.30
C TRP A 186 -16.92 -5.15 -2.59
N GLN A 187 -16.59 -3.95 -2.16
CA GLN A 187 -17.54 -3.00 -1.57
C GLN A 187 -17.45 -1.64 -2.26
N VAL A 188 -18.56 -0.91 -2.27
CA VAL A 188 -18.58 0.47 -2.77
C VAL A 188 -17.91 1.35 -1.73
N LEU A 189 -16.71 1.85 -2.05
CA LEU A 189 -15.99 2.79 -1.20
C LEU A 189 -16.55 4.21 -1.35
N PHE A 190 -16.88 4.61 -2.56
CA PHE A 190 -17.34 5.96 -2.87
C PHE A 190 -18.21 5.95 -4.13
N LYS A 191 -19.27 6.76 -4.13
CA LYS A 191 -20.12 7.01 -5.30
C LYS A 191 -20.25 8.51 -5.51
N ARG A 192 -19.96 8.97 -6.71
CA ARG A 192 -20.14 10.36 -7.06
C ARG A 192 -21.65 10.69 -7.10
N SER A 193 -22.04 11.73 -6.36
CA SER A 193 -23.39 12.30 -6.39
C SER A 193 -23.63 13.09 -7.68
#